data_0bd80104e89f91821958a0f936ba74b6
#
_entry.id   0bd80104e89f91821958a0f936ba74b6
#
_cell.length_a   1.000
_cell.length_b   1.000
_cell.length_c   1.000
_cell.angle_alpha   90.00
_cell.angle_beta   90.00
_cell.angle_gamma   90.00
#
_symmetry.space_group_name_H-M   'P 1'
#
loop_
_entity.id
_entity.type
_entity.pdbx_description
1 polymer ?
#
loop_
_entity_poly.entity_id
_entity_poly.type
_entity_poly.pdbx_seq_one_letter_code
_entity_poly.pdbx_strand_id
1 'polypeptide(L)'
;MDNLNIRERTLVLLAASTGLRQSELFGLKWGDIEFSQGTMNVTRSIVYGVVGPCKTESSQKPVPVHPLVADALLAWRKQSTYIKPDDWVFASRRHRGRHPFWGQAILRKHVRPVAEKVGIQKSIGWHTFRHTYSTLLRSVGTEFKVMQELLRHSTLRSTLDVYTQAVTPAKHAAQAAVVSLVFFEGADGGSVTAEGATASSPRQE
;
A
#
# COMPACT_ATOMS: atom_id res chain seq x y z
N MET A 1 -11.70 14.42 -1.05
CA MET A 1 -12.37 13.37 -1.86
C MET A 1 -13.69 13.84 -2.44
N ASP A 2 -14.41 14.75 -1.80
CA ASP A 2 -15.77 15.19 -2.19
C ASP A 2 -15.84 15.98 -3.49
N ASN A 3 -14.72 16.51 -3.95
CA ASN A 3 -14.61 17.23 -5.23
C ASN A 3 -14.42 16.28 -6.45
N LEU A 4 -14.35 14.97 -6.24
CA LEU A 4 -14.27 13.97 -7.31
C LEU A 4 -15.64 13.30 -7.51
N ASN A 5 -15.99 13.01 -8.76
CA ASN A 5 -17.12 12.15 -9.05
C ASN A 5 -16.87 10.74 -8.51
N ILE A 6 -17.92 9.94 -8.31
CA ILE A 6 -17.82 8.60 -7.71
C ILE A 6 -16.82 7.69 -8.43
N ARG A 7 -16.74 7.74 -9.75
CA ARG A 7 -15.78 6.96 -10.54
C ARG A 7 -14.34 7.31 -10.18
N GLU A 8 -13.99 8.59 -10.24
CA GLU A 8 -12.65 9.08 -9.97
C GLU A 8 -12.28 8.89 -8.50
N ARG A 9 -13.23 9.11 -7.61
CA ARG A 9 -13.06 8.87 -6.17
C ARG A 9 -12.75 7.41 -5.88
N THR A 10 -13.55 6.48 -6.44
CA THR A 10 -13.32 5.04 -6.29
C THR A 10 -11.97 4.62 -6.87
N LEU A 11 -11.62 5.16 -8.04
CA LEU A 11 -10.35 4.88 -8.70
C LEU A 11 -9.14 5.34 -7.88
N VAL A 12 -9.19 6.57 -7.34
CA VAL A 12 -8.13 7.12 -6.47
C VAL A 12 -8.04 6.34 -5.17
N LEU A 13 -9.18 6.02 -4.54
CA LEU A 13 -9.22 5.21 -3.33
C LEU A 13 -8.59 3.84 -3.55
N LEU A 14 -8.99 3.15 -4.62
CA LEU A 14 -8.44 1.84 -4.98
C LEU A 14 -6.92 1.92 -5.24
N ALA A 15 -6.45 2.92 -6.00
CA ALA A 15 -5.02 3.10 -6.28
C ALA A 15 -4.22 3.37 -5.01
N ALA A 16 -4.74 4.21 -4.11
CA ALA A 16 -4.07 4.63 -2.88
C ALA A 16 -4.03 3.52 -1.82
N SER A 17 -5.04 2.64 -1.78
CA SER A 17 -5.17 1.58 -0.77
C SER A 17 -4.58 0.23 -1.17
N THR A 18 -4.28 0.04 -2.45
CA THR A 18 -3.77 -1.26 -2.94
C THR A 18 -2.38 -1.16 -3.59
N GLY A 19 -1.96 0.05 -3.93
CA GLY A 19 -0.71 0.26 -4.64
C GLY A 19 -0.61 -0.42 -6.00
N LEU A 20 -1.73 -0.76 -6.65
CA LEU A 20 -1.79 -1.34 -7.99
C LEU A 20 -1.00 -0.49 -9.00
N ARG A 21 -0.31 -1.16 -9.94
CA ARG A 21 0.27 -0.46 -11.09
C ARG A 21 -0.85 0.06 -12.00
N GLN A 22 -0.61 1.18 -12.68
CA GLN A 22 -1.60 1.74 -13.63
C GLN A 22 -2.16 0.67 -14.58
N SER A 23 -1.29 -0.14 -15.18
CA SER A 23 -1.67 -1.18 -16.14
C SER A 23 -2.56 -2.27 -15.53
N GLU A 24 -2.37 -2.58 -14.25
CA GLU A 24 -3.15 -3.54 -13.49
C GLU A 24 -4.50 -2.94 -13.06
N LEU A 25 -4.47 -1.70 -12.53
CA LEU A 25 -5.65 -0.96 -12.08
C LEU A 25 -6.70 -0.81 -13.19
N PHE A 26 -6.27 -0.44 -14.40
CA PHE A 26 -7.17 -0.33 -15.56
C PHE A 26 -7.45 -1.69 -16.22
N GLY A 27 -6.69 -2.72 -15.88
CA GLY A 27 -6.91 -4.10 -16.32
C GLY A 27 -7.94 -4.87 -15.51
N LEU A 28 -8.50 -4.29 -14.44
CA LEU A 28 -9.47 -4.97 -13.58
C LEU A 28 -10.82 -5.13 -14.28
N LYS A 29 -11.39 -6.32 -14.14
CA LYS A 29 -12.77 -6.66 -14.48
C LYS A 29 -13.59 -6.91 -13.22
N TRP A 30 -14.91 -6.82 -13.30
CA TRP A 30 -15.77 -7.06 -12.13
C TRP A 30 -15.64 -8.49 -11.60
N GLY A 31 -15.42 -9.48 -12.47
CA GLY A 31 -15.20 -10.87 -12.08
C GLY A 31 -13.87 -11.13 -11.37
N ASP A 32 -12.95 -10.17 -11.35
CA ASP A 32 -11.69 -10.30 -10.60
C ASP A 32 -11.88 -10.00 -9.10
N ILE A 33 -13.02 -9.42 -8.70
CA ILE A 33 -13.26 -8.95 -7.33
C ILE A 33 -14.17 -9.92 -6.61
N GLU A 34 -13.64 -10.58 -5.59
CA GLU A 34 -14.40 -11.46 -4.71
C GLU A 34 -14.80 -10.68 -3.46
N PHE A 35 -16.00 -10.09 -3.51
CA PHE A 35 -16.50 -9.23 -2.44
C PHE A 35 -16.76 -9.99 -1.14
N SER A 36 -17.16 -11.26 -1.20
CA SER A 36 -17.42 -12.09 -0.02
C SER A 36 -16.14 -12.40 0.77
N GLN A 37 -15.01 -12.53 0.08
CA GLN A 37 -13.71 -12.82 0.67
C GLN A 37 -12.86 -11.57 0.91
N GLY A 38 -13.30 -10.39 0.44
CA GLY A 38 -12.53 -9.17 0.53
C GLY A 38 -11.20 -9.25 -0.21
N THR A 39 -11.18 -9.86 -1.40
CA THR A 39 -9.97 -10.03 -2.22
C THR A 39 -10.22 -9.67 -3.68
N MET A 40 -9.15 -9.34 -4.41
CA MET A 40 -9.18 -9.22 -5.86
C MET A 40 -8.01 -9.93 -6.50
N ASN A 41 -8.25 -10.53 -7.65
CA ASN A 41 -7.27 -11.25 -8.47
C ASN A 41 -6.80 -10.35 -9.61
N VAL A 42 -5.52 -10.01 -9.63
CA VAL A 42 -4.93 -9.21 -10.72
C VAL A 42 -4.35 -10.17 -11.75
N THR A 43 -5.13 -10.50 -12.77
CA THR A 43 -4.79 -11.53 -13.75
C THR A 43 -4.21 -10.98 -15.05
N ARG A 44 -4.39 -9.68 -15.29
CA ARG A 44 -3.98 -9.01 -16.54
C ARG A 44 -3.47 -7.59 -16.32
N SER A 45 -2.77 -7.11 -17.34
CA SER A 45 -2.32 -5.72 -17.42
C SER A 45 -2.67 -5.12 -18.78
N ILE A 46 -2.80 -3.78 -18.85
CA ILE A 46 -3.06 -3.07 -20.08
C ILE A 46 -1.96 -2.03 -20.30
N VAL A 47 -1.22 -2.20 -21.39
CA VAL A 47 -0.16 -1.30 -21.81
C VAL A 47 -0.46 -0.79 -23.21
N TYR A 48 -0.55 0.51 -23.38
CA TYR A 48 -0.92 1.16 -24.65
C TYR A 48 -2.18 0.58 -25.33
N GLY A 49 -3.18 0.21 -24.52
CA GLY A 49 -4.44 -0.37 -25.01
C GLY A 49 -4.37 -1.88 -25.34
N VAL A 50 -3.21 -2.48 -25.24
CA VAL A 50 -3.02 -3.94 -25.44
C VAL A 50 -3.17 -4.64 -24.11
N VAL A 51 -4.07 -5.63 -24.07
CA VAL A 51 -4.29 -6.51 -22.93
C VAL A 51 -3.27 -7.64 -22.98
N GLY A 52 -2.55 -7.82 -21.90
CA GLY A 52 -1.58 -8.91 -21.75
C GLY A 52 -1.61 -9.52 -20.36
N PRO A 53 -0.89 -10.61 -20.12
CA PRO A 53 -0.72 -11.18 -18.78
C PRO A 53 0.00 -10.21 -17.86
N CYS A 54 -0.09 -10.45 -16.55
CA CYS A 54 0.75 -9.75 -15.60
C CYS A 54 2.24 -10.05 -15.87
N LYS A 55 3.08 -9.03 -15.67
CA LYS A 55 4.51 -9.07 -16.01
C LYS A 55 5.29 -10.15 -15.24
N THR A 56 4.83 -10.55 -14.06
CA THR A 56 5.51 -11.51 -13.16
C THR A 56 4.48 -12.36 -12.44
N GLU A 57 4.86 -13.57 -12.03
CA GLU A 57 4.03 -14.45 -11.19
C GLU A 57 3.63 -13.77 -9.87
N SER A 58 4.54 -13.00 -9.26
CA SER A 58 4.25 -12.21 -8.07
C SER A 58 3.10 -11.21 -8.28
N SER A 59 2.87 -10.78 -9.53
CA SER A 59 1.77 -9.86 -9.88
C SER A 59 0.41 -10.56 -9.96
N GLN A 60 0.36 -11.89 -9.92
CA GLN A 60 -0.89 -12.67 -9.96
C GLN A 60 -1.43 -13.00 -8.57
N LYS A 61 -0.68 -12.70 -7.49
CA LYS A 61 -1.15 -12.92 -6.13
C LYS A 61 -2.39 -12.08 -5.82
N PRO A 62 -3.38 -12.63 -5.09
CA PRO A 62 -4.54 -11.90 -4.65
C PRO A 62 -4.17 -10.67 -3.83
N VAL A 63 -4.93 -9.60 -4.00
CA VAL A 63 -4.77 -8.34 -3.26
C VAL A 63 -5.91 -8.22 -2.27
N PRO A 64 -5.66 -7.96 -0.98
CA PRO A 64 -6.72 -7.70 -0.03
C PRO A 64 -7.47 -6.41 -0.38
N VAL A 65 -8.80 -6.44 -0.23
CA VAL A 65 -9.70 -5.31 -0.46
C VAL A 65 -10.37 -4.97 0.86
N HIS A 66 -9.98 -3.83 1.43
CA HIS A 66 -10.60 -3.34 2.67
C HIS A 66 -12.11 -3.07 2.47
N PRO A 67 -12.99 -3.32 3.46
CA PRO A 67 -14.45 -3.09 3.32
C PRO A 67 -14.82 -1.72 2.77
N LEU A 68 -14.20 -0.64 3.22
CA LEU A 68 -14.44 0.71 2.68
C LEU A 68 -14.16 0.83 1.17
N VAL A 69 -13.18 0.08 0.67
CA VAL A 69 -12.85 0.05 -0.77
C VAL A 69 -13.88 -0.79 -1.51
N ALA A 70 -14.30 -1.91 -0.94
CA ALA A 70 -15.36 -2.76 -1.47
C ALA A 70 -16.68 -1.98 -1.59
N ASP A 71 -17.07 -1.23 -0.55
CA ASP A 71 -18.26 -0.38 -0.56
C ASP A 71 -18.19 0.69 -1.65
N ALA A 72 -17.04 1.34 -1.82
CA ALA A 72 -16.83 2.32 -2.89
C ALA A 72 -16.95 1.67 -4.29
N LEU A 73 -16.41 0.47 -4.46
CA LEU A 73 -16.52 -0.29 -5.71
C LEU A 73 -17.98 -0.69 -5.99
N LEU A 74 -18.72 -1.15 -4.98
CA LEU A 74 -20.13 -1.49 -5.11
C LEU A 74 -20.98 -0.25 -5.42
N ALA A 75 -20.72 0.87 -4.78
CA ALA A 75 -21.37 2.15 -5.08
C ALA A 75 -21.10 2.62 -6.52
N TRP A 76 -19.86 2.47 -6.99
CA TRP A 76 -19.51 2.73 -8.39
C TRP A 76 -20.20 1.74 -9.35
N ARG A 77 -20.26 0.45 -9.01
CA ARG A 77 -20.93 -0.58 -9.82
C ARG A 77 -22.41 -0.25 -10.06
N LYS A 78 -23.12 0.27 -9.05
CA LYS A 78 -24.52 0.72 -9.17
C LYS A 78 -24.73 1.85 -10.17
N GLN A 79 -23.69 2.68 -10.41
CA GLN A 79 -23.75 3.80 -11.37
C GLN A 79 -23.09 3.47 -12.73
N SER A 80 -22.44 2.34 -12.83
CA SER A 80 -21.80 1.88 -14.07
C SER A 80 -22.82 1.26 -15.02
N THR A 81 -22.68 1.52 -16.31
CA THR A 81 -23.45 0.83 -17.36
C THR A 81 -22.94 -0.58 -17.64
N TYR A 82 -21.67 -0.82 -17.34
CA TYR A 82 -20.95 -2.08 -17.62
C TYR A 82 -20.66 -2.77 -16.30
N ILE A 83 -21.43 -3.81 -15.97
CA ILE A 83 -21.43 -4.47 -14.64
C ILE A 83 -21.29 -5.99 -14.68
N LYS A 84 -21.20 -6.57 -15.87
CA LYS A 84 -21.03 -8.02 -16.04
C LYS A 84 -19.65 -8.45 -15.52
N PRO A 85 -19.45 -9.70 -15.14
CA PRO A 85 -18.13 -10.17 -14.68
C PRO A 85 -17.00 -9.88 -15.65
N ASP A 86 -17.24 -9.96 -16.96
CA ASP A 86 -16.26 -9.70 -18.01
C ASP A 86 -16.09 -8.22 -18.36
N ASP A 87 -16.92 -7.34 -17.84
CA ASP A 87 -16.79 -5.91 -18.08
C ASP A 87 -15.65 -5.32 -17.24
N TRP A 88 -14.98 -4.31 -17.80
CA TRP A 88 -13.96 -3.55 -17.07
C TRP A 88 -14.58 -2.78 -15.92
N VAL A 89 -13.94 -2.80 -14.75
CA VAL A 89 -14.38 -2.00 -13.60
C VAL A 89 -14.46 -0.51 -13.98
N PHE A 90 -13.50 -0.03 -14.75
CA PHE A 90 -13.47 1.34 -15.28
C PHE A 90 -13.63 1.35 -16.80
N ALA A 91 -14.76 0.85 -17.28
CA ALA A 91 -15.10 0.75 -18.69
C ALA A 91 -15.29 2.11 -19.36
N SER A 92 -14.73 2.30 -20.55
CA SER A 92 -14.90 3.53 -21.34
C SER A 92 -16.23 3.55 -22.08
N ARG A 93 -17.08 4.54 -21.78
CA ARG A 93 -18.33 4.77 -22.50
C ARG A 93 -18.08 5.09 -23.99
N ARG A 94 -17.01 5.83 -24.29
CA ARG A 94 -16.62 6.18 -25.67
C ARG A 94 -16.41 4.94 -26.53
N HIS A 95 -15.90 3.88 -25.96
CA HIS A 95 -15.65 2.61 -26.63
C HIS A 95 -16.72 1.56 -26.34
N ARG A 96 -17.90 1.98 -25.90
CA ARG A 96 -19.06 1.10 -25.59
C ARG A 96 -18.66 -0.07 -24.67
N GLY A 97 -17.83 0.20 -23.65
CA GLY A 97 -17.35 -0.79 -22.67
C GLY A 97 -16.27 -1.74 -23.17
N ARG A 98 -15.94 -1.75 -24.48
CA ARG A 98 -14.95 -2.71 -25.04
C ARG A 98 -13.52 -2.48 -24.55
N HIS A 99 -13.21 -1.26 -24.11
CA HIS A 99 -11.90 -0.89 -23.56
C HIS A 99 -12.09 -0.15 -22.23
N PRO A 100 -11.15 -0.23 -21.30
CA PRO A 100 -11.19 0.60 -20.10
C PRO A 100 -10.89 2.07 -20.45
N PHE A 101 -11.07 2.94 -19.49
CA PHE A 101 -10.63 4.31 -19.59
C PHE A 101 -9.12 4.41 -19.76
N TRP A 102 -8.68 5.41 -20.51
CA TRP A 102 -7.27 5.75 -20.60
C TRP A 102 -6.81 6.47 -19.32
N GLY A 103 -6.00 5.81 -18.51
CA GLY A 103 -5.61 6.27 -17.18
C GLY A 103 -5.01 7.68 -17.15
N GLN A 104 -4.15 8.01 -18.11
CA GLN A 104 -3.55 9.34 -18.21
C GLN A 104 -4.59 10.43 -18.51
N ALA A 105 -5.64 10.11 -19.27
CA ALA A 105 -6.71 11.06 -19.54
C ALA A 105 -7.52 11.38 -18.28
N ILE A 106 -7.85 10.36 -17.47
CA ILE A 106 -8.54 10.55 -16.19
C ILE A 106 -7.67 11.39 -15.25
N LEU A 107 -6.41 11.03 -15.13
CA LEU A 107 -5.47 11.75 -14.26
C LEU A 107 -5.40 13.24 -14.62
N ARG A 108 -5.18 13.53 -15.91
CA ARG A 108 -5.04 14.91 -16.40
C ARG A 108 -6.33 15.71 -16.31
N LYS A 109 -7.48 15.09 -16.67
CA LYS A 109 -8.74 15.83 -16.81
C LYS A 109 -9.54 15.95 -15.51
N HIS A 110 -9.36 15.01 -14.58
CA HIS A 110 -10.22 14.91 -13.41
C HIS A 110 -9.45 14.94 -12.09
N VAL A 111 -8.36 14.19 -11.95
CA VAL A 111 -7.67 14.05 -10.67
C VAL A 111 -6.76 15.24 -10.38
N ARG A 112 -5.89 15.62 -11.34
CA ARG A 112 -4.95 16.74 -11.15
C ARG A 112 -5.62 18.07 -10.88
N PRO A 113 -6.65 18.48 -11.63
CA PRO A 113 -7.33 19.77 -11.35
C PRO A 113 -7.95 19.82 -9.95
N VAL A 114 -8.45 18.69 -9.44
CA VAL A 114 -8.97 18.61 -8.07
C VAL A 114 -7.83 18.64 -7.05
N ALA A 115 -6.73 17.96 -7.31
CA ALA A 115 -5.55 17.99 -6.46
C ALA A 115 -4.98 19.42 -6.30
N GLU A 116 -4.88 20.15 -7.40
CA GLU A 116 -4.47 21.57 -7.41
C GLU A 116 -5.43 22.45 -6.60
N LYS A 117 -6.74 22.26 -6.74
CA LYS A 117 -7.77 23.00 -5.96
C LYS A 117 -7.65 22.78 -4.45
N VAL A 118 -7.18 21.61 -4.01
CA VAL A 118 -6.97 21.30 -2.58
C VAL A 118 -5.54 21.58 -2.11
N GLY A 119 -4.75 22.31 -2.90
CA GLY A 119 -3.42 22.77 -2.52
C GLY A 119 -2.28 21.78 -2.79
N ILE A 120 -2.51 20.69 -3.51
CA ILE A 120 -1.47 19.75 -3.88
C ILE A 120 -0.79 20.24 -5.17
N GLN A 121 0.33 20.92 -5.04
CA GLN A 121 1.09 21.48 -6.17
C GLN A 121 2.01 20.48 -6.88
N LYS A 122 2.34 19.36 -6.23
CA LYS A 122 3.18 18.32 -6.84
C LYS A 122 2.44 17.61 -7.97
N SER A 123 3.14 17.35 -9.07
CA SER A 123 2.59 16.54 -10.16
C SER A 123 2.24 15.14 -9.69
N ILE A 124 0.96 14.81 -9.68
CA ILE A 124 0.45 13.49 -9.30
C ILE A 124 0.43 12.59 -10.54
N GLY A 125 1.02 11.40 -10.39
CA GLY A 125 0.93 10.29 -11.35
C GLY A 125 0.34 9.04 -10.69
N TRP A 126 -0.02 8.03 -11.48
CA TRP A 126 -0.48 6.74 -10.91
C TRP A 126 0.61 6.07 -10.05
N HIS A 127 1.87 6.24 -10.41
CA HIS A 127 2.99 5.78 -9.59
C HIS A 127 3.09 6.51 -8.25
N THR A 128 2.64 7.76 -8.17
CA THR A 128 2.62 8.51 -6.91
C THR A 128 1.77 7.79 -5.86
N PHE A 129 0.58 7.29 -6.23
CA PHE A 129 -0.27 6.52 -5.30
C PHE A 129 0.43 5.25 -4.79
N ARG A 130 1.10 4.52 -5.67
CA ARG A 130 1.86 3.33 -5.29
C ARG A 130 3.05 3.65 -4.38
N HIS A 131 3.80 4.72 -4.68
CA HIS A 131 4.88 5.18 -3.81
C HIS A 131 4.36 5.64 -2.44
N THR A 132 3.26 6.38 -2.41
CA THR A 132 2.63 6.80 -1.15
C THR A 132 2.16 5.59 -0.35
N TYR A 133 1.49 4.62 -0.98
CA TYR A 133 1.07 3.38 -0.33
C TYR A 133 2.26 2.63 0.28
N SER A 134 3.35 2.49 -0.48
CA SER A 134 4.60 1.89 -0.01
C SER A 134 5.18 2.63 1.20
N THR A 135 5.20 3.97 1.17
CA THR A 135 5.70 4.79 2.28
C THR A 135 4.81 4.66 3.52
N LEU A 136 3.49 4.64 3.34
CA LEU A 136 2.54 4.46 4.43
C LEU A 136 2.66 3.07 5.08
N LEU A 137 2.80 2.00 4.29
CA LEU A 137 3.07 0.67 4.84
C LEU A 137 4.32 0.67 5.73
N ARG A 138 5.36 1.36 5.31
CA ARG A 138 6.58 1.50 6.11
C ARG A 138 6.34 2.30 7.39
N SER A 139 5.59 3.41 7.32
CA SER A 139 5.33 4.27 8.48
C SER A 139 4.54 3.56 9.58
N VAL A 140 3.71 2.58 9.23
CA VAL A 140 2.98 1.75 10.19
C VAL A 140 3.77 0.50 10.63
N GLY A 141 5.07 0.42 10.32
CA GLY A 141 5.94 -0.65 10.77
C GLY A 141 5.80 -1.99 10.04
N THR A 142 5.20 -2.00 8.85
CA THR A 142 5.03 -3.24 8.07
C THR A 142 6.39 -3.85 7.71
N GLU A 143 6.54 -5.16 7.90
CA GLU A 143 7.74 -5.90 7.52
C GLU A 143 7.99 -5.84 6.00
N PHE A 144 9.26 -5.80 5.59
CA PHE A 144 9.64 -5.71 4.17
C PHE A 144 9.10 -6.87 3.33
N LYS A 145 9.01 -8.07 3.90
CA LYS A 145 8.46 -9.23 3.20
C LYS A 145 6.98 -9.07 2.92
N VAL A 146 6.21 -8.61 3.89
CA VAL A 146 4.78 -8.31 3.74
C VAL A 146 4.58 -7.17 2.74
N MET A 147 5.40 -6.11 2.80
CA MET A 147 5.39 -5.01 1.83
C MET A 147 5.68 -5.50 0.41
N GLN A 148 6.67 -6.38 0.23
CA GLN A 148 7.00 -6.99 -1.06
C GLN A 148 5.78 -7.73 -1.63
N GLU A 149 5.07 -8.47 -0.80
CA GLU A 149 3.90 -9.24 -1.21
C GLU A 149 2.70 -8.33 -1.54
N LEU A 150 2.38 -7.35 -0.72
CA LEU A 150 1.31 -6.38 -0.96
C LEU A 150 1.57 -5.55 -2.23
N LEU A 151 2.81 -5.12 -2.44
CA LEU A 151 3.21 -4.40 -3.64
C LEU A 151 3.42 -5.33 -4.84
N ARG A 152 3.43 -6.64 -4.64
CA ARG A 152 3.68 -7.65 -5.68
C ARG A 152 4.97 -7.35 -6.44
N HIS A 153 6.05 -7.05 -5.69
CA HIS A 153 7.37 -6.91 -6.24
C HIS A 153 8.02 -8.27 -6.46
N SER A 154 8.60 -8.50 -7.63
CA SER A 154 9.32 -9.74 -7.94
C SER A 154 10.60 -9.90 -7.12
N THR A 155 11.19 -8.78 -6.69
CA THR A 155 12.42 -8.78 -5.87
C THR A 155 12.27 -7.86 -4.67
N LEU A 156 12.91 -8.24 -3.56
CA LEU A 156 12.99 -7.40 -2.37
C LEU A 156 13.71 -6.09 -2.66
N ARG A 157 14.69 -6.10 -3.56
CA ARG A 157 15.43 -4.91 -4.02
C ARG A 157 14.47 -3.81 -4.49
N SER A 158 13.47 -4.16 -5.30
CA SER A 158 12.47 -3.19 -5.76
C SER A 158 11.65 -2.56 -4.63
N THR A 159 11.52 -3.24 -3.49
CA THR A 159 10.90 -2.68 -2.29
C THR A 159 11.88 -1.79 -1.53
N LEU A 160 13.14 -2.17 -1.46
CA LEU A 160 14.20 -1.44 -0.76
C LEU A 160 14.63 -0.18 -1.51
N ASP A 161 14.68 -0.19 -2.83
CA ASP A 161 15.11 0.96 -3.67
C ASP A 161 14.26 2.22 -3.41
N VAL A 162 13.00 2.05 -3.02
CA VAL A 162 12.13 3.17 -2.62
C VAL A 162 12.61 3.84 -1.31
N TYR A 163 13.43 3.16 -0.49
CA TYR A 163 13.77 3.56 0.88
C TYR A 163 15.23 3.91 1.11
N THR A 164 16.12 3.59 0.18
CA THR A 164 17.57 3.70 0.40
C THR A 164 18.11 5.12 0.39
N GLN A 165 17.34 6.10 -0.03
CA GLN A 165 17.83 7.47 -0.26
C GLN A 165 17.81 8.40 0.96
N ALA A 166 17.20 8.02 2.09
CA ALA A 166 17.16 8.90 3.26
C ALA A 166 17.84 8.28 4.48
N VAL A 167 18.72 9.05 5.12
CA VAL A 167 19.12 8.79 6.51
C VAL A 167 17.91 9.20 7.36
N THR A 168 17.14 8.21 7.82
CA THR A 168 15.91 8.44 8.58
C THR A 168 16.22 8.48 10.07
N PRO A 169 15.38 9.15 10.90
CA PRO A 169 15.49 9.06 12.36
C PRO A 169 15.55 7.62 12.87
N ALA A 170 14.88 6.68 12.18
CA ALA A 170 14.95 5.26 12.49
C ALA A 170 16.35 4.65 12.33
N LYS A 171 17.15 5.11 11.35
CA LYS A 171 18.55 4.66 11.20
C LYS A 171 19.43 5.13 12.35
N HIS A 172 19.23 6.37 12.80
CA HIS A 172 19.93 6.91 13.96
C HIS A 172 19.52 6.17 15.24
N ALA A 173 18.23 5.92 15.46
CA ALA A 173 17.74 5.18 16.63
C ALA A 173 18.27 3.74 16.66
N ALA A 174 18.25 3.04 15.52
CA ALA A 174 18.80 1.70 15.41
C ALA A 174 20.31 1.67 15.68
N GLN A 175 21.07 2.63 15.15
CA GLN A 175 22.50 2.73 15.43
C GLN A 175 22.76 3.03 16.93
N ALA A 176 22.00 3.96 17.52
CA ALA A 176 22.11 4.29 18.93
C ALA A 176 21.82 3.07 19.83
N ALA A 177 20.78 2.28 19.50
CA ALA A 177 20.47 1.05 20.21
C ALA A 177 21.64 0.03 20.15
N VAL A 178 22.23 -0.18 18.98
CA VAL A 178 23.41 -1.06 18.84
C VAL A 178 24.60 -0.52 19.62
N VAL A 179 24.85 0.78 19.58
CA VAL A 179 25.93 1.41 20.35
C VAL A 179 25.72 1.20 21.85
N SER A 180 24.48 1.35 22.34
CA SER A 180 24.13 1.08 23.73
C SER A 180 24.41 -0.36 24.14
N LEU A 181 24.00 -1.34 23.32
CA LEU A 181 24.28 -2.77 23.58
C LEU A 181 25.78 -3.06 23.61
N VAL A 182 26.56 -2.49 22.68
CA VAL A 182 27.99 -2.80 22.55
C VAL A 182 28.83 -2.11 23.64
N PHE A 183 28.46 -0.91 24.06
CA PHE A 183 29.31 -0.08 24.92
C PHE A 183 28.77 0.11 26.34
N PHE A 184 27.49 -0.17 26.62
CA PHE A 184 26.88 0.08 27.93
C PHE A 184 26.38 -1.19 28.64
N GLU A 185 25.94 -2.23 27.92
CA GLU A 185 25.61 -3.53 28.55
C GLU A 185 26.83 -4.43 28.89
N GLY A 186 28.01 -4.05 28.42
CA GLY A 186 29.27 -4.74 28.79
C GLY A 186 29.92 -4.27 30.10
N ALA A 187 29.33 -3.27 30.78
CA ALA A 187 29.95 -2.68 31.98
C ALA A 187 29.43 -3.21 33.33
N ASP A 188 28.37 -4.02 33.36
CA ASP A 188 27.82 -4.61 34.61
C ASP A 188 28.23 -6.07 34.84
N GLY A 189 29.46 -6.39 34.49
CA GLY A 189 30.12 -7.68 34.84
C GLY A 189 31.09 -7.53 36.01
N GLY A 190 30.73 -6.86 37.10
CA GLY A 190 31.58 -6.61 38.24
C GLY A 190 30.89 -6.83 39.61
N SER A 191 31.04 -8.06 40.13
CA SER A 191 31.08 -8.42 41.59
C SER A 191 29.90 -7.96 42.46
N VAL A 192 28.96 -8.84 42.66
CA VAL A 192 28.25 -8.90 43.96
C VAL A 192 28.95 -9.89 44.84
N THR A 193 29.83 -9.42 45.72
CA THR A 193 30.32 -10.16 46.86
C THR A 193 29.19 -10.24 47.89
N ALA A 194 28.84 -11.49 48.20
CA ALA A 194 27.97 -11.82 49.33
C ALA A 194 28.75 -11.59 50.64
N GLU A 195 28.30 -10.72 51.50
CA GLU A 195 28.67 -10.70 52.90
C GLU A 195 27.47 -10.33 53.78
N GLY A 196 27.20 -11.24 54.74
CA GLY A 196 26.81 -10.92 56.08
C GLY A 196 25.34 -11.10 56.43
N ALA A 197 24.92 -12.34 56.60
CA ALA A 197 23.78 -12.64 57.45
C ALA A 197 24.19 -12.48 58.92
N THR A 198 23.56 -11.60 59.68
CA THR A 198 23.46 -11.74 61.13
C THR A 198 22.04 -11.40 61.57
N ALA A 199 21.47 -12.40 62.15
CA ALA A 199 20.20 -12.34 62.87
C ALA A 199 20.31 -11.47 64.15
N SER A 200 19.26 -10.71 64.43
CA SER A 200 18.88 -10.37 65.80
C SER A 200 17.39 -10.08 65.86
N SER A 201 16.71 -10.95 66.53
CA SER A 201 15.37 -10.76 67.06
C SER A 201 15.42 -9.83 68.26
N PRO A 202 14.42 -9.03 68.54
CA PRO A 202 14.06 -8.68 69.89
C PRO A 202 12.64 -9.15 70.25
N ARG A 203 12.61 -9.57 71.54
CA ARG A 203 11.43 -9.93 72.30
C ARG A 203 10.57 -8.74 72.63
N GLN A 204 9.32 -9.07 72.73
CA GLN A 204 8.27 -8.63 73.66
C GLN A 204 8.55 -7.43 74.58
N GLU A 205 7.70 -6.45 74.56
CA GLU A 205 6.70 -6.14 75.58
C GLU A 205 5.57 -5.33 74.94
#